data_38fbe1f1ac35f180473b9dd1a823d7a4
#
_entry.id   38fbe1f1ac35f180473b9dd1a823d7a4
#
_cell.length_a   1.000
_cell.length_b   1.000
_cell.length_c   1.000
_cell.angle_alpha   90.00
_cell.angle_beta   90.00
_cell.angle_gamma   90.00
#
_symmetry.space_group_name_H-M   'P 1'
#
loop_
_entity.id
_entity.type
_entity.pdbx_description
1 polymer ?
#
loop_
_entity_poly.entity_id
_entity_poly.type
_entity_poly.pdbx_seq_one_letter_code
_entity_poly.pdbx_strand_id
1 'polypeptide(L)'
;RVEYAGYEIFPGNELNGITFGGVGDATEVDFVQVHNNQDDCVEFFGGTVNVKHLICSNAGDDNLDIDWGYQGKMQFVVVKQSSDASDHVVESDNTNSDSSVGYLTEPRSRPMVANFTFLAQGADEPLKYKEGVSGIYINGIVKNNVSQNLIESTNIETIQDGALTPKLQHHSVFMDAAGDTEPFKADTDASGVTAAQLEASIKERATDLVIGTNTLVSGFFLGDNESAVTSAFDVTKVQGMCAVGPQAAGTPTDLCPTYSSKEERYIVDTWFSATNYIGAFSPGSDIENNWAAGWTLGLFTDPECPVGTLESEVLLGRKVCSLSGVLETDLTLVAGNYYKLDGKVAVGIDMGS
;
A
#
# COMPACT_ATOMS: atom_id res chain seq x y z
N ARG A 1 7.98 12.83 -7.11
CA ARG A 1 6.76 12.32 -7.73
C ARG A 1 7.06 11.88 -9.16
N VAL A 2 6.53 10.72 -9.56
CA VAL A 2 6.55 10.19 -10.91
C VAL A 2 5.10 10.24 -11.43
N GLU A 3 4.91 10.70 -12.66
CA GLU A 3 3.59 10.87 -13.28
C GLU A 3 3.63 10.39 -14.73
N TYR A 4 2.57 9.68 -15.15
CA TYR A 4 2.37 9.25 -16.53
C TYR A 4 3.54 8.44 -17.12
N ALA A 5 4.19 7.62 -16.30
CA ALA A 5 5.18 6.64 -16.73
C ALA A 5 4.47 5.33 -17.18
N GLY A 6 5.19 4.24 -17.35
CA GLY A 6 4.61 2.94 -17.68
C GLY A 6 4.47 2.69 -19.17
N TYR A 7 5.34 3.31 -19.99
CA TYR A 7 5.26 3.14 -21.45
C TYR A 7 5.71 1.73 -21.89
N GLU A 8 4.87 1.05 -22.67
CA GLU A 8 5.22 -0.22 -23.29
C GLU A 8 6.27 0.00 -24.37
N ILE A 9 7.49 -0.47 -24.17
CA ILE A 9 8.59 -0.36 -25.14
C ILE A 9 8.42 -1.39 -26.26
N PHE A 10 8.04 -2.61 -25.89
CA PHE A 10 7.71 -3.72 -26.78
C PHE A 10 6.53 -4.49 -26.15
N PRO A 11 5.72 -5.21 -26.93
CA PRO A 11 4.63 -6.01 -26.38
C PRO A 11 5.07 -6.91 -25.21
N GLY A 12 4.48 -6.69 -24.04
CA GLY A 12 4.81 -7.36 -22.78
C GLY A 12 6.14 -6.93 -22.17
N ASN A 13 6.60 -5.70 -22.45
CA ASN A 13 7.78 -5.08 -21.84
C ASN A 13 7.49 -3.60 -21.55
N GLU A 14 6.84 -3.37 -20.47
CA GLU A 14 6.46 -2.08 -19.97
C GLU A 14 7.55 -1.49 -19.06
N LEU A 15 7.44 -0.21 -18.81
CA LEU A 15 8.24 0.48 -17.80
C LEU A 15 7.35 0.81 -16.60
N ASN A 16 7.72 0.32 -15.45
CA ASN A 16 7.03 0.67 -14.20
C ASN A 16 7.15 2.15 -13.86
N GLY A 17 6.36 2.61 -12.91
CA GLY A 17 6.54 3.92 -12.31
C GLY A 17 7.91 4.04 -11.65
N ILE A 18 8.24 3.07 -10.81
CA ILE A 18 9.58 2.92 -10.20
C ILE A 18 9.92 1.44 -10.15
N THR A 19 11.11 1.08 -10.64
CA THR A 19 11.67 -0.27 -10.53
C THR A 19 12.88 -0.29 -9.60
N PHE A 20 12.86 -1.16 -8.58
CA PHE A 20 13.99 -1.41 -7.67
C PHE A 20 14.65 -2.76 -7.99
N GLY A 21 15.72 -2.76 -8.75
CA GLY A 21 16.48 -3.96 -9.09
C GLY A 21 17.59 -4.24 -8.06
N GLY A 22 17.35 -5.11 -7.09
CA GLY A 22 18.35 -5.52 -6.10
C GLY A 22 18.86 -4.42 -5.18
N VAL A 23 18.08 -3.38 -4.94
CA VAL A 23 18.49 -2.21 -4.15
C VAL A 23 18.56 -2.56 -2.65
N GLY A 24 19.62 -2.11 -1.99
CA GLY A 24 19.87 -2.39 -0.57
C GLY A 24 19.22 -1.39 0.40
N ASP A 25 19.15 -1.77 1.65
CA ASP A 25 18.49 -1.05 2.76
C ASP A 25 19.22 0.22 3.23
N ALA A 26 20.43 0.47 2.71
CA ALA A 26 21.11 1.74 2.92
C ALA A 26 20.58 2.88 2.01
N THR A 27 19.72 2.53 1.04
CA THR A 27 19.06 3.52 0.19
C THR A 27 17.84 4.08 0.91
N GLU A 28 17.80 5.40 1.07
CA GLU A 28 16.67 6.10 1.66
C GLU A 28 15.62 6.40 0.60
N VAL A 29 14.40 5.92 0.81
CA VAL A 29 13.23 6.18 -0.05
C VAL A 29 12.08 6.65 0.85
N ASP A 30 11.72 7.91 0.74
CA ASP A 30 10.69 8.53 1.57
C ASP A 30 9.91 9.60 0.79
N PHE A 31 8.62 9.77 1.11
CA PHE A 31 7.70 10.72 0.48
C PHE A 31 7.66 10.63 -1.05
N VAL A 32 7.30 9.47 -1.54
CA VAL A 32 7.20 9.18 -2.98
C VAL A 32 5.75 8.98 -3.39
N GLN A 33 5.37 9.59 -4.50
CA GLN A 33 4.11 9.29 -5.19
C GLN A 33 4.39 8.90 -6.64
N VAL A 34 3.75 7.81 -7.07
CA VAL A 34 3.54 7.48 -8.48
C VAL A 34 2.07 7.69 -8.80
N HIS A 35 1.79 8.40 -9.88
CA HIS A 35 0.43 8.83 -10.23
C HIS A 35 0.15 8.66 -11.73
N ASN A 36 -1.00 8.03 -12.05
CA ASN A 36 -1.43 7.79 -13.43
C ASN A 36 -0.36 7.07 -14.26
N ASN A 37 0.20 6.02 -13.73
CA ASN A 37 1.15 5.15 -14.42
C ASN A 37 0.39 4.15 -15.31
N GLN A 38 0.99 3.71 -16.43
CA GLN A 38 0.33 2.76 -17.36
C GLN A 38 0.60 1.30 -17.00
N ASP A 39 1.56 1.06 -16.16
CA ASP A 39 2.01 -0.22 -15.68
C ASP A 39 2.10 -0.18 -14.15
N ASP A 40 2.92 -1.02 -13.50
CA ASP A 40 3.03 -1.05 -12.04
C ASP A 40 3.42 0.29 -11.44
N CYS A 41 2.86 0.58 -10.27
CA CYS A 41 3.30 1.75 -9.54
C CYS A 41 4.75 1.59 -9.08
N VAL A 42 5.04 0.53 -8.36
CA VAL A 42 6.40 0.21 -7.90
C VAL A 42 6.61 -1.29 -7.97
N GLU A 43 7.66 -1.70 -8.66
CA GLU A 43 8.07 -3.10 -8.74
C GLU A 43 9.44 -3.33 -8.08
N PHE A 44 9.55 -4.43 -7.32
CA PHE A 44 10.73 -4.80 -6.56
C PHE A 44 11.30 -6.14 -7.04
N PHE A 45 12.36 -6.10 -7.81
CA PHE A 45 13.13 -7.28 -8.20
C PHE A 45 14.20 -7.60 -7.16
N GLY A 46 13.83 -8.29 -6.09
CA GLY A 46 14.76 -8.62 -5.01
C GLY A 46 15.28 -7.41 -4.23
N GLY A 47 16.33 -7.62 -3.46
CA GLY A 47 16.93 -6.57 -2.64
C GLY A 47 16.26 -6.41 -1.27
N THR A 48 16.64 -5.32 -0.58
CA THR A 48 16.24 -5.03 0.80
C THR A 48 15.89 -3.57 1.03
N VAL A 49 15.66 -2.79 -0.04
CA VAL A 49 15.34 -1.37 0.09
C VAL A 49 14.09 -1.16 0.94
N ASN A 50 14.15 -0.17 1.81
CA ASN A 50 13.03 0.19 2.68
C ASN A 50 12.36 1.48 2.18
N VAL A 51 11.02 1.52 2.23
CA VAL A 51 10.24 2.64 1.70
C VAL A 51 9.26 3.17 2.76
N LYS A 52 9.29 4.48 3.02
CA LYS A 52 8.27 5.15 3.84
C LYS A 52 7.46 6.14 3.01
N HIS A 53 6.24 6.42 3.47
CA HIS A 53 5.32 7.41 2.90
C HIS A 53 5.20 7.26 1.37
N LEU A 54 4.81 6.05 0.95
CA LEU A 54 4.58 5.72 -0.45
C LEU A 54 3.11 5.90 -0.81
N ILE A 55 2.86 6.54 -1.94
CA ILE A 55 1.52 6.68 -2.51
C ILE A 55 1.53 6.17 -3.93
N CYS A 56 0.70 5.17 -4.20
CA CYS A 56 0.37 4.68 -5.51
C CYS A 56 -1.06 5.10 -5.86
N SER A 57 -1.21 5.86 -6.92
CA SER A 57 -2.53 6.30 -7.35
C SER A 57 -2.72 6.12 -8.86
N ASN A 58 -3.76 5.35 -9.22
CA ASN A 58 -4.14 5.05 -10.59
C ASN A 58 -3.01 4.43 -11.41
N ALA A 59 -2.42 3.34 -10.94
CA ALA A 59 -1.56 2.49 -11.76
C ALA A 59 -2.42 1.70 -12.76
N GLY A 60 -1.85 1.38 -13.90
CA GLY A 60 -2.56 0.70 -14.99
C GLY A 60 -2.51 -0.82 -14.88
N ASP A 61 -1.60 -1.34 -14.09
CA ASP A 61 -1.48 -2.73 -13.70
C ASP A 61 -1.44 -2.82 -12.18
N ASP A 62 -0.46 -3.45 -11.58
CA ASP A 62 -0.36 -3.62 -10.15
C ASP A 62 0.13 -2.35 -9.43
N ASN A 63 -0.18 -2.23 -8.14
CA ASN A 63 0.33 -1.09 -7.40
C ASN A 63 1.64 -1.41 -6.67
N LEU A 64 1.75 -2.56 -6.07
CA LEU A 64 2.96 -3.08 -5.47
C LEU A 64 3.23 -4.45 -6.06
N ASP A 65 4.17 -4.54 -6.98
CA ASP A 65 4.64 -5.81 -7.50
C ASP A 65 5.98 -6.21 -6.84
N ILE A 66 6.05 -7.45 -6.37
CA ILE A 66 7.13 -7.92 -5.49
C ILE A 66 7.64 -9.26 -5.94
N ASP A 67 8.89 -9.27 -6.38
CA ASP A 67 9.52 -10.39 -7.02
C ASP A 67 10.91 -10.74 -6.49
N TRP A 68 11.40 -11.89 -6.89
CA TRP A 68 12.81 -12.31 -6.86
C TRP A 68 13.49 -12.20 -5.50
N GLY A 69 12.78 -12.55 -4.44
CA GLY A 69 13.36 -12.59 -3.11
C GLY A 69 13.52 -11.22 -2.44
N TYR A 70 12.66 -10.27 -2.75
CA TYR A 70 12.63 -8.98 -2.05
C TYR A 70 12.34 -9.15 -0.56
N GLN A 71 13.12 -8.50 0.31
CA GLN A 71 13.04 -8.59 1.77
C GLN A 71 13.06 -7.22 2.46
N GLY A 72 12.55 -6.20 1.81
CA GLY A 72 12.48 -4.86 2.36
C GLY A 72 11.24 -4.60 3.22
N LYS A 73 11.19 -3.40 3.78
CA LYS A 73 10.13 -2.92 4.66
C LYS A 73 9.44 -1.71 4.03
N MET A 74 8.13 -1.65 4.21
CA MET A 74 7.34 -0.50 3.82
C MET A 74 6.51 -0.02 5.00
N GLN A 75 6.39 1.30 5.19
CA GLN A 75 5.51 1.86 6.20
C GLN A 75 4.85 3.14 5.72
N PHE A 76 3.59 3.33 6.09
CA PHE A 76 2.75 4.44 5.64
C PHE A 76 2.54 4.38 4.12
N VAL A 77 1.89 3.31 3.68
CA VAL A 77 1.62 3.04 2.27
C VAL A 77 0.15 3.31 1.96
N VAL A 78 -0.10 4.12 0.96
CA VAL A 78 -1.45 4.38 0.45
C VAL A 78 -1.53 3.95 -1.00
N VAL A 79 -2.51 3.10 -1.29
CA VAL A 79 -2.88 2.74 -2.66
C VAL A 79 -4.28 3.22 -2.93
N LYS A 80 -4.48 3.87 -4.07
CA LYS A 80 -5.79 4.25 -4.60
C LYS A 80 -5.85 3.83 -6.06
N GLN A 81 -6.48 2.71 -6.32
CA GLN A 81 -6.68 2.23 -7.69
C GLN A 81 -7.69 3.08 -8.46
N SER A 82 -7.59 3.06 -9.78
CA SER A 82 -8.66 3.51 -10.69
C SER A 82 -9.58 2.33 -11.03
N SER A 83 -10.83 2.62 -11.34
CA SER A 83 -11.78 1.60 -11.79
C SER A 83 -11.55 1.13 -13.23
N ASP A 84 -10.67 1.76 -13.97
CA ASP A 84 -10.63 1.65 -15.42
C ASP A 84 -9.49 0.77 -15.97
N ALA A 85 -8.46 0.51 -15.17
CA ALA A 85 -7.25 -0.13 -15.69
C ALA A 85 -6.44 -0.93 -14.65
N SER A 86 -6.55 -0.67 -13.35
CA SER A 86 -5.71 -1.35 -12.35
C SER A 86 -6.07 -2.83 -12.20
N ASP A 87 -5.04 -3.68 -11.98
CA ASP A 87 -5.18 -5.08 -11.66
C ASP A 87 -5.17 -5.30 -10.14
N HIS A 88 -4.08 -5.70 -9.52
CA HIS A 88 -4.02 -5.92 -8.07
C HIS A 88 -3.48 -4.70 -7.31
N VAL A 89 -3.80 -4.60 -6.02
CA VAL A 89 -3.12 -3.68 -5.11
C VAL A 89 -1.73 -4.21 -4.76
N VAL A 90 -1.65 -5.50 -4.54
CA VAL A 90 -0.39 -6.24 -4.34
C VAL A 90 -0.44 -7.50 -5.18
N GLU A 91 0.43 -7.61 -6.14
CA GLU A 91 0.88 -8.88 -6.68
C GLU A 91 2.22 -9.22 -6.05
N SER A 92 2.42 -10.46 -5.63
CA SER A 92 3.66 -10.80 -4.96
C SER A 92 4.08 -12.24 -5.24
N ASP A 93 5.28 -12.37 -5.79
CA ASP A 93 5.91 -13.59 -6.24
C ASP A 93 7.20 -13.89 -5.49
N ASN A 94 7.64 -15.13 -5.56
CA ASN A 94 8.97 -15.49 -5.12
C ASN A 94 9.95 -15.72 -6.28
N THR A 95 9.50 -16.36 -7.34
CA THR A 95 10.40 -16.87 -8.40
C THR A 95 10.00 -16.41 -9.80
N ASN A 96 9.03 -15.54 -9.93
CA ASN A 96 8.51 -15.07 -11.22
C ASN A 96 8.29 -16.22 -12.22
N SER A 97 7.41 -17.15 -11.87
CA SER A 97 7.01 -18.32 -12.66
C SER A 97 8.15 -19.28 -13.05
N ASP A 98 9.37 -19.09 -12.54
CA ASP A 98 10.47 -20.05 -12.78
C ASP A 98 10.40 -21.24 -11.83
N SER A 99 9.48 -22.16 -12.12
CA SER A 99 9.33 -23.40 -11.35
C SER A 99 10.58 -24.29 -11.34
N SER A 100 11.58 -24.01 -12.18
CA SER A 100 12.82 -24.80 -12.25
C SER A 100 13.67 -24.66 -10.98
N VAL A 101 13.54 -23.55 -10.24
CA VAL A 101 14.25 -23.29 -9.00
C VAL A 101 13.45 -23.68 -7.74
N GLY A 102 12.16 -23.96 -7.90
CA GLY A 102 11.25 -24.31 -6.80
C GLY A 102 10.76 -23.11 -6.00
N TYR A 103 9.47 -23.08 -5.73
CA TYR A 103 8.78 -21.92 -5.14
C TYR A 103 9.15 -21.60 -3.68
N LEU A 104 9.82 -22.48 -2.97
CA LEU A 104 10.37 -22.21 -1.64
C LEU A 104 11.86 -21.82 -1.66
N THR A 105 12.39 -21.45 -2.82
CA THR A 105 13.77 -21.01 -2.98
C THR A 105 14.06 -19.78 -2.12
N GLU A 106 15.19 -19.81 -1.44
CA GLU A 106 15.68 -18.70 -0.62
C GLU A 106 16.76 -17.87 -1.37
N PRO A 107 16.82 -16.56 -1.20
CA PRO A 107 15.97 -15.76 -0.33
C PRO A 107 14.53 -15.68 -0.85
N ARG A 108 13.58 -16.03 -0.01
CA ARG A 108 12.17 -15.99 -0.33
C ARG A 108 11.67 -14.55 -0.28
N SER A 109 10.89 -14.10 -1.27
CA SER A 109 10.24 -12.80 -1.23
C SER A 109 9.42 -12.67 0.04
N ARG A 110 9.74 -11.66 0.83
CA ARG A 110 9.16 -11.45 2.16
C ARG A 110 9.07 -9.98 2.52
N PRO A 111 8.23 -9.23 1.82
CA PRO A 111 7.94 -7.85 2.19
C PRO A 111 7.39 -7.76 3.60
N MET A 112 7.72 -6.68 4.31
CA MET A 112 7.03 -6.26 5.52
C MET A 112 6.31 -4.96 5.25
N VAL A 113 4.99 -5.00 5.24
CA VAL A 113 4.17 -3.81 4.96
C VAL A 113 3.39 -3.43 6.20
N ALA A 114 3.64 -2.24 6.72
CA ALA A 114 3.01 -1.77 7.95
C ALA A 114 2.30 -0.42 7.75
N ASN A 115 1.22 -0.19 8.49
CA ASN A 115 0.44 1.04 8.43
C ASN A 115 0.05 1.40 7.00
N PHE A 116 -0.75 0.57 6.39
CA PHE A 116 -1.21 0.74 5.00
C PHE A 116 -2.72 0.96 4.90
N THR A 117 -3.12 1.72 3.88
CA THR A 117 -4.53 1.89 3.48
C THR A 117 -4.63 1.65 1.98
N PHE A 118 -5.25 0.55 1.60
CA PHE A 118 -5.42 0.10 0.24
C PHE A 118 -6.87 0.25 -0.19
N LEU A 119 -7.11 1.06 -1.21
CA LEU A 119 -8.42 1.27 -1.82
C LEU A 119 -8.43 0.60 -3.17
N ALA A 120 -8.88 -0.65 -3.19
CA ALA A 120 -8.99 -1.46 -4.40
C ALA A 120 -10.23 -1.05 -5.19
N GLN A 121 -10.05 -0.83 -6.48
CA GLN A 121 -11.10 -0.57 -7.46
C GLN A 121 -10.82 -1.25 -8.80
N GLY A 122 -9.73 -2.01 -8.88
CA GLY A 122 -9.30 -2.73 -10.07
C GLY A 122 -10.23 -3.87 -10.46
N ALA A 123 -9.85 -4.59 -11.50
CA ALA A 123 -10.65 -5.67 -12.08
C ALA A 123 -10.55 -6.97 -11.28
N ASP A 124 -9.44 -7.19 -10.58
CA ASP A 124 -9.12 -8.43 -9.89
C ASP A 124 -9.01 -8.29 -8.36
N GLU A 125 -8.56 -9.32 -7.70
CA GLU A 125 -8.46 -9.40 -6.25
C GLU A 125 -7.42 -8.39 -5.73
N PRO A 126 -7.70 -7.66 -4.65
CA PRO A 126 -6.73 -6.70 -4.11
C PRO A 126 -5.37 -7.29 -3.78
N LEU A 127 -5.33 -8.53 -3.29
CA LEU A 127 -4.11 -9.15 -2.78
C LEU A 127 -3.90 -10.51 -3.45
N LYS A 128 -2.93 -10.60 -4.35
CA LYS A 128 -2.55 -11.82 -5.02
C LYS A 128 -1.17 -12.29 -4.57
N TYR A 129 -1.11 -13.51 -4.11
CA TYR A 129 0.11 -14.13 -3.57
C TYR A 129 0.43 -15.41 -4.34
N LYS A 130 1.55 -15.41 -5.04
CA LYS A 130 1.95 -16.49 -5.94
C LYS A 130 3.28 -17.11 -5.54
N GLU A 131 3.53 -18.28 -6.06
CA GLU A 131 4.84 -18.90 -6.21
C GLU A 131 5.67 -18.97 -4.94
N GLY A 132 4.99 -19.26 -3.84
CA GLY A 132 5.66 -19.47 -2.58
C GLY A 132 6.10 -18.19 -1.89
N VAL A 133 5.58 -17.02 -2.27
CA VAL A 133 5.87 -15.78 -1.55
C VAL A 133 5.54 -15.94 -0.05
N SER A 134 6.29 -15.25 0.75
CA SER A 134 6.01 -15.00 2.17
C SER A 134 5.64 -13.53 2.33
N GLY A 135 5.52 -13.02 3.52
CA GLY A 135 5.27 -11.60 3.75
C GLY A 135 4.58 -11.38 5.07
N ILE A 136 4.70 -10.18 5.60
CA ILE A 136 4.03 -9.79 6.83
C ILE A 136 3.35 -8.45 6.60
N TYR A 137 2.02 -8.45 6.71
CA TYR A 137 1.18 -7.27 6.57
C TYR A 137 0.62 -6.89 7.94
N ILE A 138 0.86 -5.64 8.38
CA ILE A 138 0.64 -5.24 9.76
C ILE A 138 -0.06 -3.89 9.82
N ASN A 139 -1.04 -3.77 10.72
CA ASN A 139 -1.73 -2.50 10.98
C ASN A 139 -2.30 -1.89 9.71
N GLY A 140 -3.07 -2.65 8.96
CA GLY A 140 -3.55 -2.25 7.65
C GLY A 140 -5.05 -2.17 7.50
N ILE A 141 -5.46 -1.50 6.44
CA ILE A 141 -6.84 -1.44 5.98
C ILE A 141 -6.84 -1.79 4.49
N VAL A 142 -7.67 -2.75 4.10
CA VAL A 142 -7.97 -3.07 2.71
C VAL A 142 -9.45 -2.81 2.48
N LYS A 143 -9.76 -1.87 1.62
CA LYS A 143 -11.12 -1.59 1.17
C LYS A 143 -11.26 -2.08 -0.26
N ASN A 144 -12.07 -3.11 -0.44
CA ASN A 144 -12.48 -3.56 -1.76
C ASN A 144 -13.78 -2.83 -2.17
N ASN A 145 -13.82 -2.28 -3.35
CA ASN A 145 -15.02 -1.61 -3.92
C ASN A 145 -15.68 -2.44 -5.02
N VAL A 146 -15.11 -3.56 -5.38
CA VAL A 146 -15.65 -4.50 -6.38
C VAL A 146 -16.03 -5.80 -5.69
N SER A 147 -17.00 -6.53 -6.24
CA SER A 147 -17.42 -7.83 -5.70
C SER A 147 -16.45 -8.92 -6.16
N GLN A 148 -15.21 -8.83 -5.74
CA GLN A 148 -14.17 -9.82 -5.95
C GLN A 148 -13.69 -10.34 -4.61
N ASN A 149 -13.03 -11.49 -4.63
CA ASN A 149 -12.38 -12.02 -3.44
C ASN A 149 -11.34 -11.01 -2.91
N LEU A 150 -10.94 -11.11 -1.66
CA LEU A 150 -9.94 -10.21 -1.07
C LEU A 150 -8.53 -10.71 -1.30
N ILE A 151 -8.33 -12.01 -1.22
CA ILE A 151 -7.02 -12.66 -1.27
C ILE A 151 -7.09 -13.85 -2.21
N GLU A 152 -6.23 -13.84 -3.20
CA GLU A 152 -5.98 -14.99 -4.07
C GLU A 152 -4.62 -15.61 -3.80
N SER A 153 -4.51 -16.93 -3.96
CA SER A 153 -3.24 -17.65 -4.00
C SER A 153 -3.23 -18.72 -5.08
N THR A 154 -2.12 -18.82 -5.79
CA THR A 154 -1.96 -19.77 -6.89
C THR A 154 -1.26 -21.07 -6.50
N ASN A 155 -0.43 -21.08 -5.45
CA ASN A 155 0.45 -22.21 -5.14
C ASN A 155 0.38 -22.62 -3.68
N ILE A 156 0.44 -23.94 -3.44
CA ILE A 156 0.45 -24.52 -2.09
C ILE A 156 1.64 -24.02 -1.25
N GLU A 157 2.75 -23.70 -1.88
CA GLU A 157 3.97 -23.20 -1.23
C GLU A 157 3.76 -21.86 -0.56
N THR A 158 2.85 -21.04 -1.05
CA THR A 158 2.50 -19.74 -0.46
C THR A 158 1.94 -19.89 0.97
N ILE A 159 1.28 -21.00 1.26
CA ILE A 159 0.74 -21.31 2.59
C ILE A 159 1.63 -22.25 3.40
N GLN A 160 2.87 -22.48 2.98
CA GLN A 160 3.83 -23.36 3.67
C GLN A 160 4.98 -22.54 4.27
N ASP A 161 5.44 -22.98 5.43
CA ASP A 161 6.70 -22.49 5.97
C ASP A 161 7.87 -23.00 5.11
N GLY A 162 8.75 -22.09 4.72
CA GLY A 162 10.04 -22.44 4.16
C GLY A 162 11.03 -22.91 5.22
N ALA A 163 12.22 -23.29 4.80
CA ALA A 163 13.27 -23.74 5.73
C ALA A 163 13.73 -22.64 6.69
N LEU A 164 13.70 -21.40 6.24
CA LEU A 164 14.21 -20.23 6.96
C LEU A 164 13.17 -19.10 7.08
N THR A 165 12.08 -19.18 6.33
CA THR A 165 11.05 -18.15 6.27
C THR A 165 9.68 -18.69 6.65
N PRO A 166 8.91 -17.98 7.45
CA PRO A 166 7.52 -18.32 7.71
C PRO A 166 6.65 -18.09 6.46
N LYS A 167 5.50 -18.75 6.44
CA LYS A 167 4.45 -18.44 5.49
C LYS A 167 3.85 -17.06 5.73
N LEU A 168 3.07 -16.59 4.75
CA LEU A 168 2.35 -15.32 4.76
C LEU A 168 1.57 -15.06 6.07
N GLN A 169 1.60 -13.82 6.56
CA GLN A 169 0.99 -13.41 7.81
C GLN A 169 0.29 -12.04 7.69
N HIS A 170 -0.84 -11.92 8.39
CA HIS A 170 -1.58 -10.67 8.52
C HIS A 170 -1.87 -10.41 10.00
N HIS A 171 -1.48 -9.26 10.52
CA HIS A 171 -1.65 -8.89 11.92
C HIS A 171 -2.29 -7.51 12.04
N SER A 172 -3.39 -7.43 12.81
CA SER A 172 -4.11 -6.16 13.03
C SER A 172 -4.52 -5.51 11.71
N VAL A 173 -5.25 -6.27 10.87
CA VAL A 173 -5.70 -5.81 9.55
C VAL A 173 -7.22 -5.86 9.48
N PHE A 174 -7.81 -4.78 9.02
CA PHE A 174 -9.22 -4.70 8.66
C PHE A 174 -9.39 -4.84 7.14
N MET A 175 -10.24 -5.74 6.70
CA MET A 175 -10.52 -5.99 5.30
C MET A 175 -12.02 -5.89 5.01
N ASP A 176 -12.39 -5.12 3.98
CA ASP A 176 -13.77 -5.04 3.48
C ASP A 176 -13.90 -5.87 2.21
N ALA A 177 -14.69 -6.90 2.27
CA ALA A 177 -14.96 -7.79 1.14
C ALA A 177 -16.07 -7.29 0.19
N ALA A 178 -16.50 -6.02 0.30
CA ALA A 178 -17.58 -5.45 -0.51
C ALA A 178 -18.88 -6.29 -0.51
N GLY A 179 -19.13 -7.06 0.56
CA GLY A 179 -20.27 -7.95 0.69
C GLY A 179 -20.05 -9.36 0.11
N ASP A 180 -18.86 -9.68 -0.40
CA ASP A 180 -18.52 -11.03 -0.80
C ASP A 180 -18.50 -11.97 0.42
N THR A 181 -19.09 -13.15 0.25
CA THR A 181 -19.15 -14.18 1.28
C THR A 181 -17.99 -15.18 1.21
N GLU A 182 -17.20 -15.14 0.13
CA GLU A 182 -16.07 -16.01 -0.12
C GLU A 182 -14.79 -15.19 -0.35
N PRO A 183 -14.26 -14.51 0.67
CA PRO A 183 -13.19 -13.54 0.52
C PRO A 183 -11.83 -14.14 0.14
N PHE A 184 -11.69 -15.46 0.13
CA PHE A 184 -10.47 -16.17 -0.23
C PHE A 184 -10.68 -16.98 -1.50
N LYS A 185 -9.76 -16.88 -2.44
CA LYS A 185 -9.78 -17.57 -3.72
C LYS A 185 -8.51 -18.38 -3.92
N ALA A 186 -8.65 -19.57 -4.41
CA ALA A 186 -7.55 -20.33 -4.99
C ALA A 186 -7.69 -20.31 -6.50
N ASP A 187 -6.63 -19.96 -7.22
CA ASP A 187 -6.65 -19.99 -8.67
C ASP A 187 -6.89 -21.41 -9.18
N THR A 188 -7.63 -21.53 -10.28
CA THR A 188 -7.94 -22.82 -10.92
C THR A 188 -6.71 -23.53 -11.45
N ASP A 189 -5.66 -22.80 -11.78
CA ASP A 189 -4.35 -23.32 -12.20
C ASP A 189 -3.43 -23.65 -11.02
N ALA A 190 -3.93 -23.42 -9.79
CA ALA A 190 -3.19 -23.59 -8.58
C ALA A 190 -2.77 -25.04 -8.34
N SER A 191 -1.50 -25.26 -8.18
CA SER A 191 -0.95 -26.55 -7.78
C SER A 191 -1.25 -26.86 -6.32
N GLY A 192 -2.44 -27.39 -6.07
CA GLY A 192 -2.76 -28.07 -4.81
C GLY A 192 -3.24 -27.21 -3.64
N VAL A 193 -3.46 -25.88 -3.79
CA VAL A 193 -4.10 -25.07 -2.76
C VAL A 193 -5.62 -24.98 -3.02
N THR A 194 -6.40 -24.88 -1.96
CA THR A 194 -7.83 -24.60 -2.02
C THR A 194 -8.14 -23.32 -1.24
N ALA A 195 -9.24 -22.64 -1.57
CA ALA A 195 -9.68 -21.44 -0.84
C ALA A 195 -9.78 -21.68 0.68
N ALA A 196 -10.30 -22.84 1.09
CA ALA A 196 -10.39 -23.21 2.51
C ALA A 196 -9.02 -23.42 3.18
N GLN A 197 -8.03 -23.94 2.45
CA GLN A 197 -6.65 -24.07 2.98
C GLN A 197 -5.98 -22.71 3.09
N LEU A 198 -6.17 -21.84 2.10
CA LEU A 198 -5.69 -20.46 2.14
C LEU A 198 -6.27 -19.71 3.34
N GLU A 199 -7.60 -19.73 3.48
CA GLU A 199 -8.29 -19.11 4.61
C GLU A 199 -7.77 -19.62 5.96
N ALA A 200 -7.68 -20.93 6.12
CA ALA A 200 -7.18 -21.55 7.35
C ALA A 200 -5.73 -21.12 7.64
N SER A 201 -4.87 -21.07 6.63
CA SER A 201 -3.48 -20.67 6.77
C SER A 201 -3.32 -19.20 7.19
N ILE A 202 -4.07 -18.30 6.55
CA ILE A 202 -4.07 -16.88 6.91
C ILE A 202 -4.56 -16.69 8.34
N LYS A 203 -5.68 -17.32 8.71
CA LYS A 203 -6.28 -17.18 10.05
C LYS A 203 -5.45 -17.83 11.16
N GLU A 204 -4.71 -18.88 10.87
CA GLU A 204 -3.86 -19.58 11.85
C GLU A 204 -2.83 -18.65 12.51
N ARG A 205 -2.27 -17.73 11.74
CA ARG A 205 -1.22 -16.81 12.19
C ARG A 205 -1.67 -15.36 12.33
N ALA A 206 -2.89 -15.08 11.91
CA ALA A 206 -3.44 -13.74 12.05
C ALA A 206 -3.67 -13.41 13.52
N THR A 207 -3.33 -12.18 13.87
CA THR A 207 -3.73 -11.56 15.14
C THR A 207 -4.62 -10.38 14.79
N ASP A 208 -5.85 -10.33 15.31
CA ASP A 208 -6.81 -9.25 15.03
C ASP A 208 -7.05 -9.01 13.50
N LEU A 209 -7.26 -10.07 12.75
CA LEU A 209 -7.75 -9.96 11.37
C LEU A 209 -9.28 -9.86 11.39
N VAL A 210 -9.80 -8.74 10.94
CA VAL A 210 -11.23 -8.47 10.88
C VAL A 210 -11.68 -8.33 9.42
N ILE A 211 -12.68 -9.11 9.03
CA ILE A 211 -13.35 -8.96 7.73
C ILE A 211 -14.75 -8.40 7.99
N GLY A 212 -15.05 -7.24 7.39
CA GLY A 212 -16.31 -6.53 7.63
C GLY A 212 -16.51 -5.37 6.68
N THR A 213 -17.58 -4.63 6.84
CA THR A 213 -17.87 -3.44 6.02
C THR A 213 -17.12 -2.24 6.55
N ASN A 214 -16.39 -1.54 5.68
CA ASN A 214 -15.64 -0.35 6.04
C ASN A 214 -16.54 0.86 6.34
N THR A 215 -16.04 1.74 7.19
CA THR A 215 -16.64 3.04 7.52
C THR A 215 -15.66 4.20 7.37
N LEU A 216 -14.66 4.03 6.51
CA LEU A 216 -13.59 5.02 6.29
C LEU A 216 -14.14 6.43 6.01
N VAL A 217 -13.67 7.39 6.77
CA VAL A 217 -14.00 8.81 6.59
C VAL A 217 -13.19 9.37 5.42
N SER A 218 -13.85 10.08 4.51
CA SER A 218 -13.24 10.59 3.26
C SER A 218 -12.50 9.52 2.45
N GLY A 219 -12.85 8.25 2.64
CA GLY A 219 -12.28 7.10 1.94
C GLY A 219 -10.92 6.60 2.48
N PHE A 220 -10.25 7.31 3.37
CA PHE A 220 -8.89 7.00 3.79
C PHE A 220 -8.68 6.94 5.30
N PHE A 221 -9.46 7.69 6.06
CA PHE A 221 -9.25 7.87 7.50
C PHE A 221 -10.10 6.91 8.31
N LEU A 222 -9.61 6.53 9.49
CA LEU A 222 -10.29 5.59 10.36
C LEU A 222 -11.72 5.98 10.68
N GLY A 223 -12.63 5.06 10.48
CA GLY A 223 -14.02 5.13 10.93
C GLY A 223 -14.30 4.22 12.11
N ASP A 224 -15.56 4.05 12.44
CA ASP A 224 -15.98 3.29 13.63
C ASP A 224 -15.68 1.79 13.51
N ASN A 225 -15.88 1.20 12.33
CA ASN A 225 -15.69 -0.24 12.14
C ASN A 225 -14.21 -0.64 12.13
N GLU A 226 -13.33 0.19 11.56
CA GLU A 226 -11.88 -0.03 11.56
C GLU A 226 -11.32 0.04 12.98
N SER A 227 -11.93 0.86 13.82
CA SER A 227 -11.60 0.96 15.26
C SER A 227 -11.92 -0.31 16.04
N ALA A 228 -12.66 -1.28 15.46
CA ALA A 228 -12.89 -2.59 16.06
C ALA A 228 -11.63 -3.49 16.04
N VAL A 229 -10.63 -3.17 15.23
CA VAL A 229 -9.29 -3.74 15.39
C VAL A 229 -8.65 -3.08 16.60
N THR A 230 -8.79 -3.73 17.75
CA THR A 230 -8.57 -3.12 19.08
C THR A 230 -7.12 -3.06 19.49
N SER A 231 -6.24 -3.79 18.83
CA SER A 231 -4.82 -3.80 19.15
C SER A 231 -3.98 -3.61 17.89
N ALA A 232 -3.55 -2.38 17.65
CA ALA A 232 -2.49 -2.19 16.68
C ALA A 232 -1.27 -3.00 17.14
N PHE A 233 -0.73 -3.79 16.22
CA PHE A 233 0.48 -4.55 16.49
C PHE A 233 1.65 -3.58 16.68
N ASP A 234 2.48 -3.82 17.69
CA ASP A 234 3.68 -3.01 17.90
C ASP A 234 4.72 -3.34 16.83
N VAL A 235 4.74 -2.55 15.75
CA VAL A 235 5.63 -2.76 14.61
C VAL A 235 7.11 -2.73 14.97
N THR A 236 7.48 -2.14 16.11
CA THR A 236 8.87 -2.17 16.58
C THR A 236 9.26 -3.51 17.19
N LYS A 237 8.28 -4.35 17.47
CA LYS A 237 8.44 -5.72 17.97
C LYS A 237 8.16 -6.77 16.89
N VAL A 238 7.99 -6.37 15.67
CA VAL A 238 7.97 -7.34 14.59
C VAL A 238 9.24 -8.13 14.70
N GLN A 239 9.06 -9.40 14.90
CA GLN A 239 10.13 -10.35 15.11
C GLN A 239 11.18 -10.12 14.06
N GLY A 240 12.35 -9.67 14.51
CA GLY A 240 13.45 -9.34 13.62
C GLY A 240 13.62 -10.50 12.69
N MET A 241 13.34 -10.24 11.44
CA MET A 241 13.34 -11.30 10.46
C MET A 241 14.75 -11.81 10.41
N CYS A 242 14.95 -13.01 10.84
CA CYS A 242 16.25 -13.64 10.75
C CYS A 242 16.72 -13.47 9.32
N ALA A 243 17.82 -12.74 9.14
CA ALA A 243 18.39 -12.56 7.83
C ALA A 243 18.58 -13.94 7.22
N VAL A 244 17.89 -14.19 6.11
CA VAL A 244 17.94 -15.46 5.44
C VAL A 244 19.23 -15.50 4.65
N GLY A 245 20.13 -16.34 5.06
CA GLY A 245 21.42 -16.56 4.41
C GLY A 245 22.29 -17.46 5.27
N PRO A 246 23.37 -18.03 4.73
CA PRO A 246 24.31 -18.73 5.56
C PRO A 246 24.83 -17.76 6.61
N GLN A 247 24.43 -17.96 7.86
CA GLN A 247 24.91 -17.17 8.96
C GLN A 247 26.44 -17.24 9.00
N ALA A 248 27.07 -16.08 9.15
CA ALA A 248 28.50 -16.06 9.37
C ALA A 248 28.84 -16.94 10.57
N ALA A 249 29.90 -17.75 10.47
CA ALA A 249 30.33 -18.63 11.55
C ALA A 249 30.51 -17.79 12.84
N GLY A 250 29.75 -18.14 13.90
CA GLY A 250 29.76 -17.43 15.16
C GLY A 250 28.57 -16.49 15.41
N THR A 251 27.61 -16.38 14.49
CA THR A 251 26.34 -15.69 14.77
C THR A 251 25.54 -16.52 15.79
N PRO A 252 25.04 -15.92 16.89
CA PRO A 252 24.25 -16.66 17.86
C PRO A 252 23.02 -17.27 17.20
N THR A 253 22.87 -18.58 17.27
CA THR A 253 21.75 -19.34 16.69
C THR A 253 20.43 -19.08 17.41
N ASP A 254 20.47 -18.39 18.55
CA ASP A 254 19.35 -18.00 19.37
C ASP A 254 18.66 -16.70 18.92
N LEU A 255 19.24 -15.96 17.98
CA LEU A 255 18.58 -14.80 17.35
C LEU A 255 17.53 -15.20 16.30
N CYS A 256 17.60 -16.43 15.83
CA CYS A 256 16.67 -17.01 14.87
C CYS A 256 16.02 -18.26 15.47
N PRO A 257 14.93 -18.14 16.22
CA PRO A 257 14.26 -19.32 16.73
C PRO A 257 13.84 -20.21 15.57
N THR A 258 14.26 -21.46 15.60
CA THR A 258 13.62 -22.49 14.79
C THR A 258 12.15 -22.53 15.20
N TYR A 259 11.25 -22.51 14.24
CA TYR A 259 9.79 -22.39 14.42
C TYR A 259 9.14 -23.43 15.36
N SER A 260 9.90 -24.28 16.00
CA SER A 260 9.42 -25.29 16.94
C SER A 260 9.10 -24.78 18.35
N SER A 261 9.49 -23.54 18.70
CA SER A 261 9.15 -22.97 20.01
C SER A 261 8.29 -21.70 19.81
N LYS A 262 7.10 -21.69 20.41
CA LYS A 262 6.18 -20.55 20.45
C LYS A 262 6.70 -19.38 21.31
N GLU A 263 7.96 -19.37 21.71
CA GLU A 263 8.56 -18.26 22.44
C GLU A 263 9.05 -17.20 21.45
N GLU A 264 8.26 -16.17 21.33
CA GLU A 264 8.52 -14.99 20.52
C GLU A 264 9.69 -14.19 21.11
N ARG A 265 10.87 -14.33 20.50
CA ARG A 265 11.99 -13.44 20.80
C ARG A 265 11.96 -12.28 19.79
N TYR A 266 11.49 -11.13 20.22
CA TYR A 266 11.44 -9.94 19.42
C TYR A 266 12.82 -9.25 19.38
N ILE A 267 13.33 -9.00 18.18
CA ILE A 267 14.39 -8.02 17.99
C ILE A 267 13.68 -6.69 17.74
N VAL A 268 14.06 -5.66 18.47
CA VAL A 268 13.54 -4.31 18.25
C VAL A 268 14.00 -3.83 16.87
N ASP A 269 13.07 -3.67 15.96
CA ASP A 269 13.35 -3.06 14.66
C ASP A 269 13.22 -1.55 14.79
N THR A 270 14.33 -0.85 14.66
CA THR A 270 14.40 0.61 14.82
C THR A 270 14.04 1.38 13.54
N TRP A 271 13.85 0.69 12.41
CA TRP A 271 13.47 1.35 11.16
C TRP A 271 12.01 1.78 11.17
N PHE A 272 11.12 0.96 11.72
CA PHE A 272 9.71 1.31 11.83
C PHE A 272 9.48 2.43 12.84
N SER A 273 8.64 3.37 12.47
CA SER A 273 8.07 4.33 13.42
C SER A 273 7.01 3.63 14.27
N ALA A 274 7.09 3.76 15.58
CA ALA A 274 6.10 3.18 16.49
C ALA A 274 4.72 3.79 16.26
N THR A 275 3.72 2.95 16.10
CA THR A 275 2.31 3.32 15.94
C THR A 275 1.43 2.50 16.86
N ASN A 276 0.27 3.05 17.20
CA ASN A 276 -0.75 2.37 17.98
C ASN A 276 -2.12 2.38 17.26
N TYR A 277 -2.09 2.42 15.94
CA TYR A 277 -3.27 2.46 15.08
C TYR A 277 -3.04 1.64 13.80
N ILE A 278 -4.12 1.29 13.14
CA ILE A 278 -4.11 0.67 11.80
C ILE A 278 -4.32 1.72 10.73
N GLY A 279 -3.97 1.38 9.48
CA GLY A 279 -4.05 2.30 8.35
C GLY A 279 -2.85 3.23 8.22
N ALA A 280 -2.76 3.91 7.08
CA ALA A 280 -1.64 4.78 6.74
C ALA A 280 -1.67 6.13 7.45
N PHE A 281 -2.81 6.53 7.98
CA PHE A 281 -3.02 7.83 8.64
C PHE A 281 -3.36 7.68 10.11
N SER A 282 -2.80 8.56 10.94
CA SER A 282 -3.08 8.55 12.38
C SER A 282 -4.53 8.91 12.69
N PRO A 283 -5.08 8.44 13.81
CA PRO A 283 -6.40 8.84 14.26
C PRO A 283 -6.54 10.36 14.38
N GLY A 284 -7.67 10.89 13.93
CA GLY A 284 -7.93 12.33 13.89
C GLY A 284 -7.32 13.07 12.70
N SER A 285 -6.65 12.35 11.79
CA SER A 285 -6.25 12.92 10.50
C SER A 285 -7.46 13.20 9.62
N ASP A 286 -7.33 14.23 8.80
CA ASP A 286 -8.29 14.61 7.76
C ASP A 286 -7.57 14.97 6.46
N ILE A 287 -8.29 15.40 5.43
CA ILE A 287 -7.72 15.71 4.12
C ILE A 287 -6.69 16.85 4.13
N GLU A 288 -6.72 17.71 5.14
CA GLU A 288 -5.82 18.86 5.27
C GLU A 288 -4.68 18.59 6.24
N ASN A 289 -4.93 17.73 7.25
CA ASN A 289 -4.00 17.47 8.36
C ASN A 289 -3.56 16.00 8.37
N ASN A 290 -2.72 15.66 7.41
CA ASN A 290 -2.08 14.34 7.31
C ASN A 290 -0.75 14.46 6.57
N TRP A 291 0.06 13.41 6.60
CA TRP A 291 1.39 13.43 6.00
C TRP A 291 1.38 13.51 4.45
N ALA A 292 0.27 13.15 3.80
CA ALA A 292 0.13 13.21 2.34
C ALA A 292 -0.41 14.56 1.85
N ALA A 293 -0.90 15.42 2.75
CA ALA A 293 -1.52 16.68 2.39
C ALA A 293 -0.52 17.66 1.77
N GLY A 294 -0.98 18.38 0.76
CA GLY A 294 -0.25 19.50 0.16
C GLY A 294 0.82 19.13 -0.87
N TRP A 295 1.23 17.87 -0.99
CA TRP A 295 2.24 17.46 -1.97
C TRP A 295 1.79 16.35 -2.94
N THR A 296 0.68 15.68 -2.67
CA THR A 296 0.14 14.61 -3.50
C THR A 296 -0.86 15.10 -4.53
N LEU A 297 -1.02 14.36 -5.63
CA LEU A 297 -2.02 14.60 -6.67
C LEU A 297 -3.09 13.51 -6.65
N GLY A 298 -4.34 13.90 -6.90
CA GLY A 298 -5.44 12.97 -7.13
C GLY A 298 -5.75 12.00 -5.98
N LEU A 299 -5.04 12.09 -4.86
CA LEU A 299 -5.28 11.23 -3.70
C LEU A 299 -6.60 11.62 -3.03
N PHE A 300 -6.70 12.88 -2.64
CA PHE A 300 -7.92 13.43 -2.05
C PHE A 300 -8.73 14.18 -3.11
N THR A 301 -10.03 14.30 -2.89
CA THR A 301 -10.86 15.19 -3.71
C THR A 301 -10.38 16.61 -3.51
N ASP A 302 -10.10 17.31 -4.60
CA ASP A 302 -9.72 18.71 -4.52
C ASP A 302 -10.86 19.52 -3.87
N PRO A 303 -10.53 20.40 -2.93
CA PRO A 303 -11.54 21.25 -2.33
C PRO A 303 -12.22 22.13 -3.40
N GLU A 304 -13.48 22.42 -3.17
CA GLU A 304 -14.21 23.34 -4.05
C GLU A 304 -13.57 24.73 -4.02
N CYS A 305 -13.66 25.41 -5.12
CA CYS A 305 -13.24 26.81 -5.17
C CYS A 305 -14.07 27.64 -4.19
N PRO A 306 -13.44 28.47 -3.35
CA PRO A 306 -14.15 29.27 -2.38
C PRO A 306 -15.20 30.21 -3.04
N VAL A 307 -16.27 30.47 -2.33
CA VAL A 307 -17.28 31.44 -2.79
C VAL A 307 -16.61 32.79 -3.05
N GLY A 308 -16.85 33.37 -4.21
CA GLY A 308 -16.20 34.59 -4.68
C GLY A 308 -15.02 34.36 -5.63
N THR A 309 -14.70 33.07 -5.91
CA THR A 309 -13.78 32.68 -6.97
C THR A 309 -14.52 31.90 -8.04
N LEU A 310 -13.90 31.75 -9.21
CA LEU A 310 -14.42 30.92 -10.31
C LEU A 310 -13.46 29.79 -10.60
N GLU A 311 -13.96 28.55 -10.68
CA GLU A 311 -13.20 27.45 -11.21
C GLU A 311 -12.93 27.70 -12.69
N SER A 312 -11.66 27.81 -13.08
CA SER A 312 -11.28 28.22 -14.43
C SER A 312 -10.65 27.10 -15.24
N GLU A 313 -9.83 26.30 -14.61
CA GLU A 313 -9.09 25.21 -15.27
C GLU A 313 -8.59 24.21 -14.21
N VAL A 314 -8.06 23.08 -14.66
CA VAL A 314 -7.30 22.14 -13.82
C VAL A 314 -5.83 22.24 -14.23
N LEU A 315 -4.96 22.57 -13.31
CA LEU A 315 -3.51 22.65 -13.54
C LEU A 315 -2.82 21.63 -12.66
N LEU A 316 -2.01 20.76 -13.26
CA LEU A 316 -1.29 19.70 -12.55
C LEU A 316 -2.21 18.87 -11.63
N GLY A 317 -3.41 18.54 -12.11
CA GLY A 317 -4.38 17.74 -11.39
C GLY A 317 -5.11 18.44 -10.26
N ARG A 318 -4.98 19.77 -10.11
CA ARG A 318 -5.66 20.58 -9.09
C ARG A 318 -6.53 21.67 -9.69
N LYS A 319 -7.64 21.96 -9.02
CA LYS A 319 -8.51 23.07 -9.43
C LYS A 319 -7.78 24.41 -9.36
N VAL A 320 -7.96 25.21 -10.38
CA VAL A 320 -7.52 26.62 -10.41
C VAL A 320 -8.71 27.50 -10.15
N CYS A 321 -8.66 28.24 -9.06
CA CYS A 321 -9.68 29.20 -8.65
C CYS A 321 -9.26 30.61 -9.07
N SER A 322 -9.94 31.18 -10.05
CA SER A 322 -9.64 32.53 -10.54
C SER A 322 -10.24 33.59 -9.65
N LEU A 323 -9.42 34.58 -9.35
CA LEU A 323 -9.78 35.81 -8.62
C LEU A 323 -9.77 36.98 -9.60
N SER A 324 -10.85 37.74 -9.67
CA SER A 324 -10.95 38.89 -10.54
C SER A 324 -11.82 40.00 -9.91
N GLY A 325 -11.58 41.23 -10.31
CA GLY A 325 -12.41 42.38 -9.88
C GLY A 325 -12.17 42.82 -8.43
N VAL A 326 -13.19 43.30 -7.76
CA VAL A 326 -13.13 43.76 -6.38
C VAL A 326 -13.67 42.69 -5.44
N LEU A 327 -12.88 42.29 -4.47
CA LEU A 327 -13.28 41.38 -3.40
C LEU A 327 -13.85 42.24 -2.24
N GLU A 328 -15.18 42.30 -2.16
CA GLU A 328 -15.90 43.10 -1.17
C GLU A 328 -16.14 42.38 0.16
N THR A 329 -15.92 41.12 0.19
CA THR A 329 -16.08 40.25 1.38
C THR A 329 -14.81 39.50 1.70
N ASP A 330 -14.67 39.09 2.93
CA ASP A 330 -13.54 38.22 3.34
C ASP A 330 -13.55 36.93 2.51
N LEU A 331 -12.39 36.63 1.95
CA LEU A 331 -12.14 35.38 1.22
C LEU A 331 -11.08 34.59 1.93
N THR A 332 -11.41 33.34 2.29
CA THR A 332 -10.46 32.38 2.80
C THR A 332 -9.98 31.51 1.65
N LEU A 333 -8.67 31.52 1.39
CA LEU A 333 -8.05 30.63 0.42
C LEU A 333 -7.90 29.23 1.03
N VAL A 334 -8.44 28.24 0.35
CA VAL A 334 -8.42 26.84 0.80
C VAL A 334 -7.14 26.17 0.30
N ALA A 335 -6.44 25.50 1.19
CA ALA A 335 -5.26 24.71 0.82
C ALA A 335 -5.63 23.59 -0.16
N GLY A 336 -4.74 23.30 -1.10
CA GLY A 336 -4.97 22.28 -2.14
C GLY A 336 -5.41 22.83 -3.50
N ASN A 337 -5.98 24.03 -3.58
CA ASN A 337 -6.28 24.70 -4.84
C ASN A 337 -5.13 25.58 -5.31
N TYR A 338 -5.01 25.78 -6.62
CA TYR A 338 -4.24 26.87 -7.18
C TYR A 338 -5.12 28.12 -7.30
N TYR A 339 -4.50 29.29 -7.13
CA TYR A 339 -5.18 30.57 -7.27
C TYR A 339 -4.54 31.39 -8.37
N LYS A 340 -5.37 31.84 -9.31
CA LYS A 340 -4.96 32.67 -10.44
C LYS A 340 -5.54 34.06 -10.28
N LEU A 341 -4.73 35.09 -10.33
CA LEU A 341 -5.19 36.44 -10.44
C LEU A 341 -5.51 36.71 -11.91
N ASP A 342 -6.80 36.86 -12.23
CA ASP A 342 -7.26 37.10 -13.60
C ASP A 342 -7.62 38.59 -13.78
N GLY A 343 -6.69 39.30 -14.38
CA GLY A 343 -6.76 40.73 -14.54
C GLY A 343 -6.46 41.51 -13.26
N LYS A 344 -7.16 42.62 -13.06
CA LYS A 344 -6.99 43.47 -11.87
C LYS A 344 -7.81 42.90 -10.71
N VAL A 345 -7.18 42.63 -9.60
CA VAL A 345 -7.84 42.23 -8.36
C VAL A 345 -7.61 43.30 -7.31
N ALA A 346 -8.66 43.77 -6.68
CA ALA A 346 -8.64 44.69 -5.57
C ALA A 346 -9.34 44.10 -4.35
N VAL A 347 -8.80 44.32 -3.17
CA VAL A 347 -9.39 43.89 -1.90
C VAL A 347 -9.84 45.13 -1.14
N GLY A 348 -11.10 45.17 -0.77
CA GLY A 348 -11.66 46.27 0.00
C GLY A 348 -12.96 46.75 -0.61
N ILE A 349 -13.57 47.71 0.05
CA ILE A 349 -14.79 48.38 -0.41
C ILE A 349 -14.40 49.29 -1.58
N ASP A 350 -15.12 49.22 -2.70
CA ASP A 350 -15.01 50.19 -3.77
C ASP A 350 -15.43 51.57 -3.20
N MET A 351 -14.46 52.45 -3.07
CA MET A 351 -14.66 53.79 -2.53
C MET A 351 -15.25 54.72 -3.61
N GLY A 352 -15.76 54.18 -4.70
CA GLY A 352 -16.39 54.91 -5.79
C GLY A 352 -15.52 56.05 -6.28
N SER A 353 -15.08 56.03 -7.48
CA SER A 353 -14.32 57.15 -8.10
C SER A 353 -15.22 58.37 -8.34
#